data_86d8288efef8e970dc401c8cc09065dd
#
_entry.id   86d8288efef8e970dc401c8cc09065dd
#
_cell.length_a   1.000
_cell.length_b   1.000
_cell.length_c   1.000
_cell.angle_alpha   90.00
_cell.angle_beta   90.00
_cell.angle_gamma   90.00
#
_symmetry.space_group_name_H-M   'P 1'
#
loop_
_entity.id
_entity.type
_entity.pdbx_description
1 polymer ?
#
loop_
_entity_poly.entity_id
_entity_poly.type
_entity_poly.pdbx_seq_one_letter_code
_entity_poly.pdbx_strand_id
1 'polypeptide(L)'
;EPTPQDIKTIQNCDLFIYTGGENDVWVDDILNSMGDQRPDTLRLIDCVPTVNEEIVEGMEHEHDHDHGEIVESEIKDRPLSDFAGDFQSVLPYFEDGTLDEYITEEAEENEKSFDEMKQEFLEKRKSDYNTLSIEGNSVSFHTPSGTVSAEYEYQGFQTVKDDDGDITSVWYTFQAKTPDSGAPVYLAFNDHGTGADSHEEEHEEHEEEIAHFHLRYGNESVEALMGVENWAPTFYDADATADEI
;
A
#
# COMPACT_ATOMS: atom_id res chain seq x y z
N GLU A 1 -5.12 -7.80 27.11
CA GLU A 1 -4.65 -7.22 28.39
C GLU A 1 -4.07 -8.30 29.30
N PRO A 2 -2.92 -8.06 29.94
CA PRO A 2 -2.30 -9.05 30.83
C PRO A 2 -3.16 -9.34 32.05
N THR A 3 -3.10 -10.59 32.49
CA THR A 3 -3.79 -11.01 33.71
C THR A 3 -3.02 -10.58 34.97
N PRO A 4 -3.66 -10.54 36.15
CA PRO A 4 -2.95 -10.28 37.41
C PRO A 4 -1.82 -11.25 37.71
N GLN A 5 -1.83 -12.45 37.11
CA GLN A 5 -0.75 -13.42 37.22
C GLN A 5 0.45 -13.06 36.36
N ASP A 6 0.19 -12.52 35.16
CA ASP A 6 1.24 -12.04 34.26
C ASP A 6 1.98 -10.85 34.87
N ILE A 7 1.25 -9.91 35.47
CA ILE A 7 1.83 -8.77 36.19
C ILE A 7 2.78 -9.24 37.31
N LYS A 8 2.38 -10.26 38.08
CA LYS A 8 3.25 -10.83 39.11
C LYS A 8 4.47 -11.52 38.52
N THR A 9 4.34 -12.14 37.38
CA THR A 9 5.46 -12.77 36.69
C THR A 9 6.45 -11.72 36.23
N ILE A 10 5.98 -10.62 35.64
CA ILE A 10 6.80 -9.47 35.24
C ILE A 10 7.51 -8.86 36.47
N GLN A 11 6.79 -8.62 37.56
CA GLN A 11 7.40 -8.08 38.79
C GLN A 11 8.54 -8.92 39.38
N ASN A 12 8.51 -10.23 39.14
CA ASN A 12 9.49 -11.17 39.73
C ASN A 12 10.60 -11.59 38.77
N CYS A 13 10.63 -11.07 37.53
CA CYS A 13 11.73 -11.32 36.61
C CYS A 13 12.90 -10.35 36.84
N ASP A 14 14.09 -10.78 36.47
CA ASP A 14 15.28 -9.92 36.54
C ASP A 14 15.35 -8.95 35.36
N LEU A 15 14.83 -9.35 34.20
CA LEU A 15 14.78 -8.55 32.98
C LEU A 15 13.45 -8.85 32.25
N PHE A 16 12.72 -7.79 31.89
CA PHE A 16 11.54 -7.84 31.04
C PHE A 16 11.87 -7.28 29.65
N ILE A 17 11.77 -8.13 28.63
CA ILE A 17 12.01 -7.76 27.24
C ILE A 17 10.65 -7.65 26.55
N TYR A 18 10.42 -6.56 25.84
CA TYR A 18 9.20 -6.32 25.07
C TYR A 18 9.51 -5.57 23.79
N THR A 19 8.63 -5.68 22.78
CA THR A 19 8.87 -5.09 21.46
C THR A 19 8.92 -3.57 21.53
N GLY A 20 7.97 -2.98 22.25
CA GLY A 20 7.75 -1.53 22.22
C GLY A 20 6.91 -1.15 20.99
N GLY A 21 6.50 0.11 20.89
CA GLY A 21 5.55 0.53 19.88
C GLY A 21 4.13 0.55 20.49
N GLU A 22 3.14 0.77 19.65
CA GLU A 22 1.80 1.11 20.08
C GLU A 22 1.02 -0.03 20.69
N ASN A 23 1.24 -1.24 20.23
CA ASN A 23 0.63 -2.45 20.82
C ASN A 23 1.11 -2.70 22.25
N ASP A 24 2.21 -2.09 22.67
CA ASP A 24 2.81 -2.25 23.99
C ASP A 24 2.59 -1.04 24.93
N VAL A 25 1.70 -0.09 24.60
CA VAL A 25 1.39 1.08 25.44
C VAL A 25 0.98 0.65 26.86
N TRP A 26 0.23 -0.44 26.98
CA TRP A 26 -0.15 -1.05 28.26
C TRP A 26 1.04 -1.45 29.14
N VAL A 27 2.21 -1.74 28.55
CA VAL A 27 3.45 -2.11 29.27
C VAL A 27 3.92 -0.94 30.12
N ASP A 28 3.93 0.26 29.59
CA ASP A 28 4.36 1.46 30.31
C ASP A 28 3.44 1.74 31.51
N ASP A 29 2.14 1.56 31.36
CA ASP A 29 1.18 1.72 32.45
C ASP A 29 1.41 0.70 33.57
N ILE A 30 1.66 -0.56 33.21
CA ILE A 30 1.96 -1.63 34.18
C ILE A 30 3.29 -1.36 34.87
N LEU A 31 4.35 -1.07 34.13
CA LEU A 31 5.68 -0.77 34.69
C LEU A 31 5.64 0.46 35.61
N ASN A 32 4.88 1.50 35.27
CA ASN A 32 4.67 2.67 36.11
C ASN A 32 3.90 2.35 37.39
N SER A 33 2.96 1.40 37.35
CA SER A 33 2.21 0.95 38.51
C SER A 33 3.04 0.16 39.52
N MET A 34 4.19 -0.41 39.11
CA MET A 34 5.06 -1.23 39.94
C MET A 34 5.99 -0.45 40.87
N GLY A 35 6.20 0.86 40.61
CA GLY A 35 7.06 1.72 41.42
C GLY A 35 8.47 1.15 41.57
N ASP A 36 8.95 1.03 42.82
CA ASP A 36 10.31 0.52 43.13
C ASP A 36 10.48 -1.00 42.89
N GLN A 37 9.41 -1.72 42.54
CA GLN A 37 9.42 -3.15 42.22
C GLN A 37 9.50 -3.43 40.71
N ARG A 38 9.81 -2.42 39.93
CA ARG A 38 9.96 -2.53 38.48
C ARG A 38 11.23 -3.36 38.15
N PRO A 39 11.14 -4.39 37.28
CA PRO A 39 12.31 -5.10 36.78
C PRO A 39 13.15 -4.21 35.85
N ASP A 40 14.37 -4.65 35.55
CA ASP A 40 15.10 -4.07 34.41
C ASP A 40 14.33 -4.33 33.12
N THR A 41 14.32 -3.39 32.19
CA THR A 41 13.55 -3.49 30.96
C THR A 41 14.41 -3.28 29.72
N LEU A 42 14.14 -4.03 28.66
CA LEU A 42 14.71 -3.84 27.33
C LEU A 42 13.58 -3.70 26.33
N ARG A 43 13.46 -2.53 25.75
CA ARG A 43 12.52 -2.24 24.66
C ARG A 43 13.24 -2.47 23.33
N LEU A 44 12.80 -3.46 22.55
CA LEU A 44 13.53 -3.91 21.36
C LEU A 44 13.54 -2.84 20.26
N ILE A 45 12.44 -2.10 20.11
CA ILE A 45 12.34 -1.00 19.14
C ILE A 45 13.42 0.08 19.33
N ASP A 46 13.91 0.27 20.54
CA ASP A 46 15.01 1.22 20.83
C ASP A 46 16.39 0.68 20.42
N CYS A 47 16.47 -0.61 20.05
CA CYS A 47 17.72 -1.29 19.72
C CYS A 47 18.01 -1.31 18.22
N VAL A 48 17.03 -0.94 17.38
CA VAL A 48 17.09 -1.00 15.92
C VAL A 48 16.62 0.33 15.31
N PRO A 49 17.08 0.70 14.11
CA PRO A 49 16.48 1.80 13.37
C PRO A 49 15.05 1.38 12.98
N THR A 50 14.05 2.13 13.39
CA THR A 50 12.66 1.91 13.00
C THR A 50 12.35 2.69 11.75
N VAL A 51 11.55 2.11 10.84
CA VAL A 51 10.90 2.78 9.72
C VAL A 51 9.40 2.80 10.00
N ASN A 52 8.73 3.86 9.62
CA ASN A 52 7.28 3.93 9.72
C ASN A 52 6.67 3.16 8.55
N GLU A 53 5.64 2.37 8.83
CA GLU A 53 4.88 1.65 7.82
C GLU A 53 4.03 2.65 7.02
N GLU A 54 3.97 2.49 5.69
CA GLU A 54 3.11 3.33 4.85
C GLU A 54 1.67 2.82 4.91
N ILE A 55 0.72 3.71 5.25
CA ILE A 55 -0.71 3.39 5.21
C ILE A 55 -1.19 3.42 3.77
N VAL A 56 -1.85 2.37 3.36
CA VAL A 56 -2.39 2.21 2.01
C VAL A 56 -3.91 2.24 2.00
N GLU A 57 -4.45 3.01 1.05
CA GLU A 57 -5.88 3.20 0.83
C GLU A 57 -6.54 1.86 0.43
N GLY A 58 -7.36 1.33 1.31
CA GLY A 58 -8.06 0.04 1.18
C GLY A 58 -8.12 -0.76 2.48
N MET A 59 -7.37 -0.36 3.51
CA MET A 59 -7.44 -0.92 4.85
C MET A 59 -8.35 -0.05 5.74
N GLU A 60 -9.58 0.20 5.34
CA GLU A 60 -10.61 0.74 6.23
C GLU A 60 -11.24 -0.39 7.06
N HIS A 61 -10.42 -1.09 7.84
CA HIS A 61 -10.93 -1.77 9.01
C HIS A 61 -10.83 -0.79 10.19
N GLU A 62 -11.96 -0.51 10.83
CA GLU A 62 -12.04 0.21 12.11
C GLU A 62 -11.29 -0.56 13.21
N HIS A 63 -9.98 -0.60 13.11
CA HIS A 63 -9.11 -0.86 14.23
C HIS A 63 -8.22 0.37 14.40
N ASP A 64 -8.38 1.01 15.54
CA ASP A 64 -7.62 2.14 16.06
C ASP A 64 -6.12 1.75 16.15
N HIS A 65 -5.45 1.63 14.99
CA HIS A 65 -4.03 1.42 14.87
C HIS A 65 -3.43 2.74 14.34
N ASP A 66 -2.68 3.38 15.20
CA ASP A 66 -1.89 4.57 14.88
C ASP A 66 -0.77 4.14 13.91
N HIS A 67 -1.08 4.17 12.64
CA HIS A 67 -0.12 3.96 11.55
C HIS A 67 0.80 5.17 11.50
N GLY A 68 2.09 4.93 11.52
CA GLY A 68 3.09 5.99 11.58
C GLY A 68 2.83 7.06 10.52
N GLU A 69 2.78 8.31 10.95
CA GLU A 69 2.56 9.50 10.11
C GLU A 69 3.59 9.54 8.97
N ILE A 70 3.14 9.53 7.72
CA ILE A 70 4.03 9.71 6.55
C ILE A 70 4.60 11.13 6.61
N VAL A 71 5.89 11.25 6.88
CA VAL A 71 6.57 12.55 6.96
C VAL A 71 7.08 12.93 5.58
N GLU A 72 6.52 13.99 4.99
CA GLU A 72 6.85 14.43 3.63
C GLU A 72 8.37 14.62 3.38
N SER A 73 9.14 14.98 4.42
CA SER A 73 10.60 15.14 4.30
C SER A 73 11.38 13.81 4.24
N GLU A 74 10.72 12.69 4.53
CA GLU A 74 11.30 11.34 4.50
C GLU A 74 10.98 10.59 3.22
N ILE A 75 10.02 11.10 2.43
CA ILE A 75 9.69 10.54 1.11
C ILE A 75 10.90 10.68 0.18
N LYS A 76 11.34 9.55 -0.36
CA LYS A 76 12.45 9.49 -1.31
C LYS A 76 11.94 9.48 -2.75
N ASP A 77 12.70 10.08 -3.65
CA ASP A 77 12.45 9.95 -5.09
C ASP A 77 12.63 8.49 -5.52
N ARG A 78 11.68 7.99 -6.34
CA ARG A 78 11.75 6.64 -6.89
C ARG A 78 11.85 6.69 -8.42
N PRO A 79 12.92 6.14 -9.01
CA PRO A 79 13.01 6.01 -10.47
C PRO A 79 12.04 4.94 -10.98
N LEU A 80 11.66 5.03 -12.26
CA LEU A 80 10.74 4.06 -12.86
C LEU A 80 11.27 2.61 -12.81
N SER A 81 12.59 2.44 -12.74
CA SER A 81 13.22 1.13 -12.59
C SER A 81 12.86 0.39 -11.30
N ASP A 82 12.40 1.10 -10.26
CA ASP A 82 11.97 0.49 -9.01
C ASP A 82 10.62 -0.25 -9.18
N PHE A 83 9.90 0.07 -10.23
CA PHE A 83 8.66 -0.60 -10.65
C PHE A 83 8.88 -1.58 -11.81
N ALA A 84 10.13 -2.04 -12.06
CA ALA A 84 10.43 -2.91 -13.18
C ALA A 84 9.78 -4.29 -13.02
N GLY A 85 9.16 -4.80 -14.09
CA GLY A 85 8.49 -6.10 -14.12
C GLY A 85 7.43 -6.19 -15.22
N ASP A 86 6.76 -7.33 -15.25
CA ASP A 86 5.58 -7.59 -16.05
C ASP A 86 4.36 -7.68 -15.14
N PHE A 87 3.28 -6.98 -15.49
CA PHE A 87 2.12 -6.81 -14.61
C PHE A 87 0.81 -7.06 -15.35
N GLN A 88 -0.19 -7.50 -14.61
CA GLN A 88 -1.57 -7.70 -15.07
C GLN A 88 -2.56 -6.85 -14.27
N SER A 89 -3.58 -6.34 -14.95
CA SER A 89 -4.67 -5.58 -14.34
C SER A 89 -5.60 -6.51 -13.58
N VAL A 90 -6.05 -6.09 -12.41
CA VAL A 90 -7.08 -6.79 -11.62
C VAL A 90 -8.47 -6.70 -12.25
N LEU A 91 -8.72 -5.72 -13.13
CA LEU A 91 -10.04 -5.47 -13.70
C LEU A 91 -10.72 -6.70 -14.32
N PRO A 92 -10.03 -7.55 -15.12
CA PRO A 92 -10.66 -8.74 -15.69
C PRO A 92 -11.23 -9.72 -14.65
N TYR A 93 -10.62 -9.82 -13.48
CA TYR A 93 -11.07 -10.70 -12.38
C TYR A 93 -12.36 -10.18 -11.70
N PHE A 94 -12.57 -8.87 -11.69
CA PHE A 94 -13.84 -8.26 -11.29
C PHE A 94 -14.92 -8.43 -12.36
N GLU A 95 -14.54 -8.37 -13.65
CA GLU A 95 -15.48 -8.48 -14.78
C GLU A 95 -16.01 -9.91 -14.95
N ASP A 96 -15.16 -10.92 -14.81
CA ASP A 96 -15.50 -12.31 -15.05
C ASP A 96 -16.11 -13.05 -13.85
N GLY A 97 -16.12 -12.41 -12.68
CA GLY A 97 -16.70 -12.92 -11.44
C GLY A 97 -15.75 -13.75 -10.59
N THR A 98 -14.48 -13.81 -10.91
CA THR A 98 -13.46 -14.49 -10.10
C THR A 98 -13.41 -13.91 -8.68
N LEU A 99 -13.57 -12.59 -8.53
CA LEU A 99 -13.57 -11.88 -7.25
C LEU A 99 -14.99 -11.64 -6.68
N ASP A 100 -16.02 -12.40 -7.10
CA ASP A 100 -17.39 -12.20 -6.61
C ASP A 100 -17.55 -12.55 -5.12
N GLU A 101 -16.71 -13.44 -4.56
CA GLU A 101 -16.69 -13.75 -3.13
C GLU A 101 -16.18 -12.54 -2.32
N TYR A 102 -15.04 -12.00 -2.71
CA TYR A 102 -14.49 -10.76 -2.14
C TYR A 102 -15.48 -9.57 -2.22
N ILE A 103 -16.11 -9.37 -3.39
CA ILE A 103 -17.13 -8.31 -3.55
C ILE A 103 -18.30 -8.52 -2.58
N THR A 104 -18.67 -9.78 -2.31
CA THR A 104 -19.78 -10.10 -1.40
C THR A 104 -19.42 -9.73 0.04
N GLU A 105 -18.22 -10.03 0.49
CA GLU A 105 -17.69 -9.68 1.81
C GLU A 105 -17.63 -8.17 1.99
N GLU A 106 -17.04 -7.46 1.04
CA GLU A 106 -16.98 -5.99 1.04
C GLU A 106 -18.38 -5.33 1.02
N ALA A 107 -19.32 -5.91 0.29
CA ALA A 107 -20.68 -5.41 0.24
C ALA A 107 -21.39 -5.55 1.61
N GLU A 108 -21.16 -6.66 2.32
CA GLU A 108 -21.71 -6.89 3.67
C GLU A 108 -21.09 -5.92 4.68
N GLU A 109 -19.78 -5.70 4.65
CA GLU A 109 -19.07 -4.78 5.55
C GLU A 109 -19.48 -3.32 5.35
N ASN A 110 -19.68 -2.90 4.10
CA ASN A 110 -20.08 -1.53 3.77
C ASN A 110 -21.58 -1.30 3.73
N GLU A 111 -22.41 -2.26 4.17
CA GLU A 111 -23.89 -2.19 4.17
C GLU A 111 -24.45 -1.85 2.77
N LYS A 112 -23.79 -2.32 1.69
CA LYS A 112 -24.20 -2.13 0.30
C LYS A 112 -24.74 -3.42 -0.32
N SER A 113 -25.42 -3.31 -1.46
CA SER A 113 -25.73 -4.48 -2.27
C SER A 113 -24.52 -4.93 -3.07
N PHE A 114 -24.44 -6.24 -3.39
CA PHE A 114 -23.40 -6.79 -4.27
C PHE A 114 -23.27 -6.01 -5.59
N ASP A 115 -24.39 -5.66 -6.23
CA ASP A 115 -24.39 -4.96 -7.52
C ASP A 115 -23.81 -3.53 -7.38
N GLU A 116 -24.10 -2.83 -6.27
CA GLU A 116 -23.54 -1.50 -6.02
C GLU A 116 -22.03 -1.59 -5.76
N MET A 117 -21.60 -2.52 -4.90
CA MET A 117 -20.18 -2.71 -4.61
C MET A 117 -19.41 -3.13 -5.86
N LYS A 118 -19.93 -4.10 -6.65
CA LYS A 118 -19.32 -4.52 -7.91
C LYS A 118 -19.15 -3.34 -8.89
N GLN A 119 -20.16 -2.49 -9.00
CA GLN A 119 -20.10 -1.32 -9.87
C GLN A 119 -19.00 -0.33 -9.41
N GLU A 120 -18.87 -0.10 -8.10
CA GLU A 120 -17.83 0.76 -7.54
C GLU A 120 -16.43 0.20 -7.84
N PHE A 121 -16.19 -1.09 -7.64
CA PHE A 121 -14.92 -1.71 -7.99
C PHE A 121 -14.61 -1.61 -9.49
N LEU A 122 -15.57 -1.88 -10.36
CA LEU A 122 -15.40 -1.78 -11.80
C LEU A 122 -15.06 -0.34 -12.24
N GLU A 123 -15.65 0.67 -11.60
CA GLU A 123 -15.32 2.08 -11.87
C GLU A 123 -13.95 2.46 -11.30
N LYS A 124 -13.67 2.08 -10.05
CA LYS A 124 -12.39 2.36 -9.37
C LYS A 124 -11.21 1.72 -10.08
N ARG A 125 -11.34 0.46 -10.53
CA ARG A 125 -10.26 -0.33 -11.16
C ARG A 125 -10.23 -0.25 -12.68
N LYS A 126 -11.10 0.55 -13.30
CA LYS A 126 -11.20 0.67 -14.75
C LYS A 126 -9.85 0.99 -15.39
N SER A 127 -9.47 0.16 -16.38
CA SER A 127 -8.23 0.31 -17.15
C SER A 127 -8.47 0.03 -18.64
N ASP A 128 -7.77 0.79 -19.49
CA ASP A 128 -7.71 0.53 -20.94
C ASP A 128 -6.63 -0.52 -21.28
N TYR A 129 -5.80 -0.87 -20.30
CA TYR A 129 -4.66 -1.76 -20.45
C TYR A 129 -4.81 -2.98 -19.55
N ASN A 130 -4.68 -4.18 -20.16
CA ASN A 130 -4.80 -5.44 -19.42
C ASN A 130 -3.47 -5.88 -18.82
N THR A 131 -2.36 -5.56 -19.46
CA THR A 131 -1.01 -5.87 -18.98
C THR A 131 -0.04 -4.75 -19.29
N LEU A 132 1.01 -4.66 -18.47
CA LEU A 132 2.11 -3.71 -18.60
C LEU A 132 3.44 -4.47 -18.56
N SER A 133 4.46 -3.92 -19.23
CA SER A 133 5.85 -4.29 -19.02
C SER A 133 6.68 -3.04 -18.75
N ILE A 134 7.43 -3.04 -17.65
CA ILE A 134 8.28 -1.92 -17.25
C ILE A 134 9.74 -2.38 -17.29
N GLU A 135 10.55 -1.75 -18.13
CA GLU A 135 11.97 -2.07 -18.28
C GLU A 135 12.81 -0.79 -18.29
N GLY A 136 13.63 -0.61 -17.27
CA GLY A 136 14.41 0.62 -17.09
C GLY A 136 13.53 1.84 -17.00
N ASN A 137 13.61 2.75 -17.98
CA ASN A 137 12.78 3.95 -18.05
C ASN A 137 11.62 3.82 -19.08
N SER A 138 11.31 2.63 -19.55
CA SER A 138 10.30 2.40 -20.58
C SER A 138 9.11 1.64 -20.03
N VAL A 139 7.89 2.08 -20.37
CA VAL A 139 6.65 1.35 -20.11
C VAL A 139 6.02 0.95 -21.42
N SER A 140 5.68 -0.33 -21.52
CA SER A 140 4.92 -0.92 -22.62
C SER A 140 3.51 -1.26 -22.12
N PHE A 141 2.51 -0.70 -22.77
CA PHE A 141 1.09 -0.93 -22.48
C PHE A 141 0.51 -1.87 -23.52
N HIS A 142 -0.05 -2.97 -23.08
CA HIS A 142 -0.59 -4.00 -23.94
C HIS A 142 -2.12 -3.95 -23.98
N THR A 143 -2.67 -3.91 -25.17
CA THR A 143 -4.11 -3.98 -25.44
C THR A 143 -4.40 -5.12 -26.42
N PRO A 144 -5.66 -5.58 -26.56
CA PRO A 144 -6.01 -6.53 -27.60
C PRO A 144 -5.69 -6.06 -29.03
N SER A 145 -5.57 -4.74 -29.25
CA SER A 145 -5.28 -4.12 -30.54
C SER A 145 -3.79 -3.92 -30.84
N GLY A 146 -2.92 -4.10 -29.85
CA GLY A 146 -1.47 -3.95 -29.97
C GLY A 146 -0.82 -3.36 -28.75
N THR A 147 0.48 -3.09 -28.86
CA THR A 147 1.31 -2.53 -27.81
C THR A 147 1.70 -1.09 -28.17
N VAL A 148 1.61 -0.19 -27.19
CA VAL A 148 2.15 1.15 -27.26
C VAL A 148 3.22 1.31 -26.17
N SER A 149 4.32 2.01 -26.46
CA SER A 149 5.42 2.14 -25.52
C SER A 149 6.00 3.55 -25.55
N ALA A 150 6.48 4.02 -24.42
CA ALA A 150 7.23 5.26 -24.32
C ALA A 150 8.34 5.14 -23.26
N GLU A 151 9.38 5.97 -23.43
CA GLU A 151 10.33 6.27 -22.35
C GLU A 151 9.78 7.43 -21.50
N TYR A 152 9.95 7.30 -20.19
CA TYR A 152 9.47 8.29 -19.22
C TYR A 152 10.62 8.89 -18.42
N GLU A 153 10.38 10.12 -17.96
CA GLU A 153 11.26 10.86 -17.07
C GLU A 153 10.52 11.21 -15.81
N TYR A 154 11.14 10.94 -14.66
CA TYR A 154 10.58 11.23 -13.33
C TYR A 154 10.34 12.74 -13.16
N GLN A 155 9.19 13.09 -12.59
CA GLN A 155 8.73 14.47 -12.39
C GLN A 155 8.60 14.85 -10.90
N GLY A 156 8.94 13.94 -9.99
CA GLY A 156 8.71 14.10 -8.56
C GLY A 156 7.52 13.30 -8.08
N PHE A 157 7.19 13.45 -6.82
CA PHE A 157 6.01 12.82 -6.20
C PHE A 157 4.92 13.84 -5.88
N GLN A 158 3.72 13.35 -5.67
CA GLN A 158 2.55 14.08 -5.17
C GLN A 158 2.02 13.33 -3.94
N THR A 159 1.59 14.06 -2.92
CA THR A 159 0.95 13.48 -1.74
C THR A 159 -0.55 13.75 -1.77
N VAL A 160 -1.33 12.77 -1.35
CA VAL A 160 -2.75 12.95 -1.02
C VAL A 160 -2.83 13.12 0.50
N LYS A 161 -3.67 14.05 0.94
CA LYS A 161 -3.87 14.35 2.36
C LYS A 161 -5.34 14.24 2.70
N ASP A 162 -5.61 13.77 3.90
CA ASP A 162 -6.96 13.78 4.47
C ASP A 162 -7.38 15.18 4.96
N ASP A 163 -8.56 15.25 5.59
CA ASP A 163 -9.13 16.49 6.11
C ASP A 163 -8.33 17.07 7.32
N ASP A 164 -7.56 16.24 8.01
CA ASP A 164 -6.70 16.62 9.15
C ASP A 164 -5.32 17.10 8.67
N GLY A 165 -4.99 16.86 7.40
CA GLY A 165 -3.76 17.29 6.73
C GLY A 165 -2.68 16.21 6.71
N ASP A 166 -2.98 15.01 7.18
CA ASP A 166 -2.08 13.89 7.21
C ASP A 166 -1.96 13.24 5.83
N ILE A 167 -0.76 12.77 5.48
CA ILE A 167 -0.51 12.15 4.17
C ILE A 167 -1.07 10.73 4.20
N THR A 168 -2.03 10.45 3.31
CA THR A 168 -2.66 9.14 3.16
C THR A 168 -2.09 8.32 2.01
N SER A 169 -1.47 8.96 1.02
CA SER A 169 -0.79 8.25 -0.07
C SER A 169 0.25 9.11 -0.78
N VAL A 170 1.24 8.43 -1.39
CA VAL A 170 2.31 9.04 -2.19
C VAL A 170 2.22 8.53 -3.62
N TRP A 171 2.23 9.45 -4.58
CA TRP A 171 2.14 9.13 -6.00
C TRP A 171 3.39 9.62 -6.73
N TYR A 172 4.17 8.70 -7.29
CA TYR A 172 5.39 8.98 -8.06
C TYR A 172 5.03 9.27 -9.51
N THR A 173 5.41 10.44 -10.00
CA THR A 173 4.94 10.94 -11.29
C THR A 173 5.99 10.94 -12.37
N PHE A 174 5.57 10.61 -13.58
CA PHE A 174 6.46 10.48 -14.74
C PHE A 174 5.83 11.11 -15.97
N GLN A 175 6.68 11.62 -16.87
CA GLN A 175 6.26 12.19 -18.14
C GLN A 175 6.97 11.52 -19.32
N ALA A 176 6.21 11.19 -20.37
CA ALA A 176 6.77 10.63 -21.58
C ALA A 176 7.74 11.60 -22.28
N LYS A 177 8.92 11.13 -22.64
CA LYS A 177 9.90 11.91 -23.43
C LYS A 177 9.41 12.19 -24.85
N THR A 178 8.53 11.33 -25.37
CA THR A 178 7.95 11.43 -26.71
C THR A 178 6.43 11.38 -26.61
N PRO A 179 5.73 12.52 -26.48
CA PRO A 179 4.28 12.59 -26.29
C PRO A 179 3.44 11.95 -27.41
N ASP A 180 3.97 11.90 -28.63
CA ASP A 180 3.26 11.37 -29.82
C ASP A 180 3.48 9.86 -30.03
N SER A 181 3.97 9.13 -29.03
CA SER A 181 4.21 7.68 -29.09
C SER A 181 2.94 6.83 -29.15
N GLY A 182 1.79 7.40 -28.80
CA GLY A 182 0.52 6.68 -28.62
C GLY A 182 0.34 6.09 -27.21
N ALA A 183 1.39 6.07 -26.39
CA ALA A 183 1.31 5.75 -24.97
C ALA A 183 0.86 6.98 -24.16
N PRO A 184 0.33 6.82 -22.94
CA PRO A 184 0.00 7.93 -22.05
C PRO A 184 1.17 8.89 -21.86
N VAL A 185 0.90 10.20 -21.84
CA VAL A 185 1.93 11.21 -21.66
C VAL A 185 2.37 11.31 -20.20
N TYR A 186 1.44 11.16 -19.27
CA TYR A 186 1.68 11.25 -17.83
C TYR A 186 1.27 9.97 -17.12
N LEU A 187 2.10 9.56 -16.16
CA LEU A 187 1.87 8.42 -15.28
C LEU A 187 2.00 8.87 -13.83
N ALA A 188 1.22 8.25 -12.95
CA ALA A 188 1.39 8.38 -11.50
C ALA A 188 1.22 7.00 -10.86
N PHE A 189 2.26 6.54 -10.18
CA PHE A 189 2.30 5.26 -9.46
C PHE A 189 2.12 5.49 -7.98
N ASN A 190 1.24 4.71 -7.37
CA ASN A 190 1.16 4.53 -5.93
C ASN A 190 1.42 3.06 -5.63
N ASP A 191 2.39 2.78 -4.79
CA ASP A 191 2.98 1.45 -4.62
C ASP A 191 2.60 0.80 -3.30
N HIS A 192 2.35 -0.48 -3.34
CA HIS A 192 1.99 -1.33 -2.22
C HIS A 192 2.96 -2.53 -2.16
N GLY A 193 4.24 -2.24 -2.00
CA GLY A 193 5.27 -3.25 -1.78
C GLY A 193 5.91 -3.84 -3.04
N THR A 194 5.72 -3.21 -4.23
CA THR A 194 6.46 -3.60 -5.44
C THR A 194 7.80 -2.86 -5.51
N GLY A 195 8.87 -3.54 -5.88
CA GLY A 195 10.17 -2.93 -6.16
C GLY A 195 11.28 -3.32 -5.18
N ALA A 196 12.44 -2.66 -5.33
CA ALA A 196 13.69 -3.01 -4.66
C ALA A 196 13.71 -2.81 -3.13
N ASP A 197 12.70 -2.13 -2.60
CA ASP A 197 12.55 -1.88 -1.15
C ASP A 197 11.60 -2.88 -0.46
N SER A 198 11.05 -3.89 -1.16
CA SER A 198 10.41 -5.03 -0.54
C SER A 198 11.48 -5.84 0.22
N HIS A 199 11.87 -5.36 1.38
CA HIS A 199 12.73 -6.10 2.29
C HIS A 199 11.93 -7.28 2.83
N GLU A 200 12.47 -8.48 2.63
CA GLU A 200 12.09 -9.72 3.28
C GLU A 200 12.14 -9.51 4.81
N GLU A 201 11.10 -8.94 5.40
CA GLU A 201 10.88 -9.06 6.82
C GLU A 201 9.93 -10.25 7.02
N GLU A 202 10.49 -11.29 7.63
CA GLU A 202 9.79 -12.49 8.08
C GLU A 202 8.70 -12.08 9.09
N HIS A 203 7.49 -11.75 8.60
CA HIS A 203 6.32 -11.58 9.45
C HIS A 203 5.53 -12.89 9.49
N GLU A 204 5.51 -13.46 10.68
CA GLU A 204 4.68 -14.63 11.01
C GLU A 204 3.18 -14.26 10.92
N GLU A 205 2.48 -14.99 10.02
CA GLU A 205 1.02 -15.21 10.01
C GLU A 205 0.07 -14.00 9.93
N HIS A 206 0.34 -13.03 9.03
CA HIS A 206 -0.72 -12.28 8.38
C HIS A 206 -0.82 -12.77 6.93
N GLU A 207 -2.03 -12.87 6.38
CA GLU A 207 -2.23 -13.18 4.97
C GLU A 207 -1.37 -12.19 4.17
N GLU A 208 -0.32 -12.70 3.50
CA GLU A 208 0.65 -11.90 2.77
C GLU A 208 -0.11 -11.17 1.65
N GLU A 209 -0.41 -9.89 1.84
CA GLU A 209 -0.93 -9.07 0.74
C GLU A 209 0.09 -9.09 -0.40
N ILE A 210 -0.37 -9.51 -1.58
CA ILE A 210 0.49 -9.52 -2.74
C ILE A 210 0.87 -8.11 -3.13
N ALA A 211 2.16 -7.92 -3.32
CA ALA A 211 2.74 -6.69 -3.83
C ALA A 211 2.02 -6.23 -5.11
N HIS A 212 1.49 -5.02 -5.13
CA HIS A 212 0.78 -4.43 -6.25
C HIS A 212 0.99 -2.92 -6.29
N PHE A 213 0.58 -2.29 -7.35
CA PHE A 213 0.55 -0.84 -7.43
C PHE A 213 -0.71 -0.33 -8.12
N HIS A 214 -1.06 0.90 -7.81
CA HIS A 214 -2.05 1.66 -8.56
C HIS A 214 -1.37 2.53 -9.60
N LEU A 215 -1.92 2.60 -10.81
CA LEU A 215 -1.39 3.40 -11.89
C LEU A 215 -2.46 4.30 -12.50
N ARG A 216 -2.37 5.60 -12.26
CA ARG A 216 -3.11 6.62 -13.00
C ARG A 216 -2.32 7.01 -14.26
N TYR A 217 -3.02 7.22 -15.35
CA TYR A 217 -2.38 7.58 -16.62
C TYR A 217 -3.28 8.51 -17.46
N GLY A 218 -2.67 9.33 -18.30
CA GLY A 218 -3.43 10.27 -19.13
C GLY A 218 -2.53 11.15 -20.00
N ASN A 219 -3.17 12.11 -20.70
CA ASN A 219 -2.49 12.95 -21.69
C ASN A 219 -2.53 14.44 -21.37
N GLU A 220 -3.21 14.87 -20.29
CA GLU A 220 -3.39 16.31 -20.02
C GLU A 220 -2.29 16.88 -19.12
N SER A 221 -2.22 16.44 -17.85
CA SER A 221 -1.20 16.86 -16.90
C SER A 221 -1.19 15.92 -15.67
N VAL A 222 -0.17 16.04 -14.81
CA VAL A 222 -0.12 15.38 -13.50
C VAL A 222 -1.27 15.84 -12.62
N GLU A 223 -1.55 17.13 -12.57
CA GLU A 223 -2.65 17.71 -11.78
C GLU A 223 -4.01 17.13 -12.20
N ALA A 224 -4.19 16.88 -13.51
CA ALA A 224 -5.41 16.25 -14.02
C ALA A 224 -5.54 14.79 -13.53
N LEU A 225 -4.42 14.04 -13.49
CA LEU A 225 -4.41 12.68 -12.96
C LEU A 225 -4.74 12.64 -11.46
N MET A 226 -4.12 13.55 -10.70
CA MET A 226 -4.33 13.61 -9.24
C MET A 226 -5.73 14.13 -8.87
N GLY A 227 -6.36 14.91 -9.74
CA GLY A 227 -7.72 15.42 -9.54
C GLY A 227 -8.84 14.43 -9.85
N VAL A 228 -8.54 13.21 -10.32
CA VAL A 228 -9.57 12.17 -10.54
C VAL A 228 -9.84 11.44 -9.25
N GLU A 229 -11.06 11.61 -8.73
CA GLU A 229 -11.52 10.90 -7.55
C GLU A 229 -11.95 9.46 -7.91
N ASN A 230 -11.78 8.53 -6.96
CA ASN A 230 -12.24 7.15 -7.06
C ASN A 230 -11.78 6.39 -8.32
N TRP A 231 -10.57 6.67 -8.81
CA TRP A 231 -10.00 5.96 -9.94
C TRP A 231 -8.55 5.55 -9.63
N ALA A 232 -8.34 4.26 -9.45
CA ALA A 232 -7.07 3.66 -9.10
C ALA A 232 -6.94 2.29 -9.80
N PRO A 233 -6.63 2.25 -11.12
CA PRO A 233 -6.32 1.01 -11.81
C PRO A 233 -5.20 0.27 -11.10
N THR A 234 -5.41 -1.00 -10.78
CA THR A 234 -4.53 -1.81 -9.96
C THR A 234 -3.87 -2.89 -10.80
N PHE A 235 -2.57 -3.07 -10.58
CA PHE A 235 -1.74 -4.01 -11.30
C PHE A 235 -0.95 -4.88 -10.33
N TYR A 236 -1.04 -6.19 -10.50
CA TYR A 236 -0.30 -7.22 -9.80
C TYR A 236 0.78 -7.80 -10.70
N ASP A 237 1.74 -8.52 -10.13
CA ASP A 237 2.70 -9.29 -10.91
C ASP A 237 1.97 -10.16 -11.95
N ALA A 238 2.54 -10.29 -13.15
CA ALA A 238 1.92 -11.03 -14.25
C ALA A 238 1.76 -12.52 -13.95
N ASP A 239 2.55 -13.05 -13.02
CA ASP A 239 2.51 -14.45 -12.59
C ASP A 239 1.57 -14.68 -11.39
N ALA A 240 1.01 -13.59 -10.79
CA ALA A 240 0.06 -13.69 -9.69
C ALA A 240 -1.21 -14.46 -10.12
N THR A 241 -1.63 -15.39 -9.28
CA THR A 241 -2.84 -16.19 -9.52
C THR A 241 -4.08 -15.51 -8.94
N ALA A 242 -5.26 -15.94 -9.37
CA ALA A 242 -6.52 -15.39 -8.87
C ALA A 242 -6.73 -15.62 -7.36
N ASP A 243 -6.15 -16.69 -6.82
CA ASP A 243 -6.24 -17.01 -5.37
C ASP A 243 -5.27 -16.17 -4.54
N GLU A 244 -4.34 -15.48 -5.18
CA GLU A 244 -3.36 -14.57 -4.57
C GLU A 244 -3.78 -13.10 -4.72
N ILE A 245 -4.63 -12.74 -5.66
CA ILE A 245 -5.20 -11.41 -5.90
C ILE A 245 -6.43 -11.17 -5.03
#